data_133f8b65cfece51f3e624325f55d5a45
#
_entry.id   133f8b65cfece51f3e624325f55d5a45
#
_cell.length_a   1.000
_cell.length_b   1.000
_cell.length_c   1.000
_cell.angle_alpha   90.00
_cell.angle_beta   90.00
_cell.angle_gamma   90.00
#
_symmetry.space_group_name_H-M   'P 1'
#
loop_
_entity.id
_entity.type
_entity.pdbx_description
1 polymer ?
#
loop_
_entity_poly.entity_id
_entity_poly.type
_entity_poly.pdbx_seq_one_letter_code
_entity_poly.pdbx_strand_id
1 'polypeptide(L)'
;MERFNLSWHTFQSHTNELLSELYKSSSFSDVTLVCDDQTQFKAHKFILSACSSVFRNILSGNTSSPFIYLRGIAKEEMESVLRFMYLGEATFQQ
;
A
#
# COMPACT_ATOMS: atom_id res chain seq x y z
N MET A 1 33.57 9.50 1.36
CA MET A 1 32.41 8.73 0.94
C MET A 1 32.11 7.61 1.90
N GLU A 2 30.91 7.60 2.36
CA GLU A 2 30.54 6.58 3.31
C GLU A 2 30.35 5.24 2.64
N ARG A 3 30.86 4.25 3.29
CA ARG A 3 30.68 2.90 2.84
C ARG A 3 29.42 2.33 3.46
N PHE A 4 28.49 1.91 2.63
CA PHE A 4 27.29 1.32 3.12
C PHE A 4 27.52 -0.14 3.42
N ASN A 5 27.52 -0.44 4.69
CA ASN A 5 27.63 -1.81 5.15
C ASN A 5 26.23 -2.34 5.38
N LEU A 6 25.53 -2.62 4.30
CA LEU A 6 24.16 -3.07 4.41
C LEU A 6 24.11 -4.56 4.60
N SER A 7 23.90 -4.99 5.81
CA SER A 7 23.55 -6.37 6.06
C SER A 7 22.07 -6.53 5.68
N TRP A 8 21.68 -7.75 5.39
CA TRP A 8 20.30 -8.05 5.05
C TRP A 8 19.35 -7.61 6.16
N HIS A 9 19.74 -7.83 7.42
CA HIS A 9 18.90 -7.47 8.54
C HIS A 9 18.68 -5.97 8.65
N THR A 10 19.74 -5.22 8.49
CA THR A 10 19.65 -3.76 8.57
C THR A 10 18.77 -3.20 7.46
N PHE A 11 18.95 -3.71 6.26
CA PHE A 11 18.16 -3.26 5.13
C PHE A 11 16.69 -3.56 5.35
N GLN A 12 16.36 -4.78 5.78
CA GLN A 12 14.99 -5.19 5.97
C GLN A 12 14.30 -4.39 7.07
N SER A 13 14.99 -4.17 8.19
CA SER A 13 14.43 -3.37 9.28
C SER A 13 14.15 -1.95 8.85
N HIS A 14 15.09 -1.37 8.12
CA HIS A 14 14.94 0.01 7.66
C HIS A 14 13.77 0.13 6.68
N THR A 15 13.66 -0.83 5.77
CA THR A 15 12.58 -0.83 4.81
C THR A 15 11.23 -0.97 5.50
N ASN A 16 11.16 -1.83 6.51
CA ASN A 16 9.92 -2.02 7.27
C ASN A 16 9.51 -0.74 7.98
N GLU A 17 10.47 -0.03 8.53
CA GLU A 17 10.19 1.24 9.19
C GLU A 17 9.65 2.27 8.21
N LEU A 18 10.24 2.35 7.03
CA LEU A 18 9.79 3.29 6.02
C LEU A 18 8.38 2.99 5.56
N LEU A 19 8.08 1.72 5.32
CA LEU A 19 6.75 1.33 4.87
C LEU A 19 5.72 1.59 5.96
N SER A 20 6.07 1.34 7.21
CA SER A 20 5.19 1.62 8.32
C SER A 20 4.89 3.11 8.42
N GLU A 21 5.90 3.95 8.23
CA GLU A 21 5.72 5.39 8.21
C GLU A 21 4.78 5.83 7.11
N LEU A 22 4.98 5.31 5.91
CA LEU A 22 4.13 5.66 4.78
C LEU A 22 2.68 5.23 5.03
N TYR A 23 2.51 4.08 5.67
CA TYR A 23 1.17 3.59 5.97
C TYR A 23 0.46 4.50 6.96
N LYS A 24 1.17 4.94 7.99
CA LYS A 24 0.57 5.73 9.06
C LYS A 24 0.35 7.19 8.67
N SER A 25 1.31 7.78 7.99
CA SER A 25 1.30 9.22 7.74
C SER A 25 0.64 9.60 6.42
N SER A 26 0.47 8.66 5.52
CA SER A 26 -0.04 8.92 4.17
C SER A 26 0.84 9.90 3.40
N SER A 27 2.07 10.08 3.83
CA SER A 27 3.00 10.95 3.13
C SER A 27 3.25 10.44 1.72
N PHE A 28 3.30 11.38 0.77
CA PHE A 28 3.55 11.07 -0.64
C PHE A 28 2.50 10.18 -1.28
N SER A 29 1.33 10.05 -0.64
CA SER A 29 0.26 9.27 -1.25
C SER A 29 -0.17 9.92 -2.56
N ASP A 30 -0.43 9.09 -3.57
CA ASP A 30 -0.79 9.57 -4.89
C ASP A 30 -2.04 8.89 -5.43
N VAL A 31 -2.74 8.15 -4.59
CA VAL A 31 -3.98 7.52 -5.01
C VAL A 31 -4.88 7.37 -3.78
N THR A 32 -6.18 7.44 -4.00
CA THR A 32 -7.18 7.22 -2.95
C THR A 32 -8.06 6.07 -3.37
N LEU A 33 -8.19 5.10 -2.48
CA LEU A 33 -9.04 3.95 -2.69
C LEU A 33 -10.36 4.19 -1.97
N VAL A 34 -11.47 4.01 -2.66
CA VAL A 34 -12.79 4.27 -2.09
C VAL A 34 -13.56 2.96 -2.03
N CYS A 35 -13.99 2.60 -0.84
CA CYS A 35 -14.74 1.37 -0.61
C CYS A 35 -16.23 1.60 -0.74
N ASP A 36 -16.99 0.50 -0.63
CA ASP A 36 -18.44 0.55 -0.81
C ASP A 36 -19.14 1.53 0.13
N ASP A 37 -18.66 1.64 1.35
CA ASP A 37 -19.25 2.52 2.34
C ASP A 37 -18.72 3.94 2.27
N GLN A 38 -18.04 4.30 1.17
CA GLN A 38 -17.46 5.61 0.94
C GLN A 38 -16.23 5.88 1.80
N THR A 39 -15.74 4.89 2.53
CA THR A 39 -14.49 5.06 3.27
C THR A 39 -13.33 5.20 2.29
N GLN A 40 -12.47 6.16 2.54
CA GLN A 40 -11.34 6.47 1.67
C GLN A 40 -10.04 6.10 2.35
N PHE A 41 -9.16 5.45 1.60
CA PHE A 41 -7.83 5.11 2.05
C PHE A 41 -6.82 5.73 1.12
N LYS A 42 -5.90 6.49 1.66
CA LYS A 42 -4.81 7.04 0.86
C LYS A 42 -3.71 6.01 0.74
N ALA A 43 -3.20 5.85 -0.46
CA ALA A 43 -2.22 4.81 -0.73
C ALA A 43 -1.20 5.30 -1.75
N HIS A 44 -0.29 4.40 -2.09
CA HIS A 44 0.82 4.72 -2.99
C HIS A 44 0.77 3.78 -4.18
N LYS A 45 0.67 4.34 -5.36
CA LYS A 45 0.56 3.55 -6.59
C LYS A 45 1.68 2.53 -6.71
N PHE A 46 2.89 2.96 -6.35
CA PHE A 46 4.05 2.09 -6.46
C PHE A 46 3.89 0.83 -5.59
N ILE A 47 3.45 1.01 -4.36
CA ILE A 47 3.31 -0.10 -3.43
C ILE A 47 2.17 -1.03 -3.86
N LEU A 48 1.05 -0.45 -4.26
CA LEU A 48 -0.07 -1.25 -4.74
C LEU A 48 0.33 -2.08 -5.95
N SER A 49 1.05 -1.47 -6.89
CA SER A 49 1.47 -2.16 -8.10
C SER A 49 2.50 -3.25 -7.82
N ALA A 50 3.36 -3.01 -6.84
CA ALA A 50 4.38 -3.98 -6.50
C ALA A 50 3.79 -5.21 -5.84
N CYS A 51 2.70 -5.04 -5.11
CA CYS A 51 2.12 -6.13 -4.32
C CYS A 51 0.95 -6.83 -4.99
N SER A 52 0.35 -6.24 -6.02
CA SER A 52 -0.85 -6.79 -6.61
C SER A 52 -0.83 -6.63 -8.12
N SER A 53 -1.00 -7.76 -8.82
CA SER A 53 -1.08 -7.71 -10.28
C SER A 53 -2.35 -7.02 -10.74
N VAL A 54 -3.42 -7.11 -9.95
CA VAL A 54 -4.68 -6.45 -10.28
C VAL A 54 -4.47 -4.93 -10.24
N PHE A 55 -3.88 -4.42 -9.18
CA PHE A 55 -3.61 -2.99 -9.09
C PHE A 55 -2.59 -2.56 -10.14
N ARG A 56 -1.61 -3.40 -10.43
CA ARG A 56 -0.64 -3.08 -11.47
C ARG A 56 -1.33 -2.88 -12.80
N ASN A 57 -2.27 -3.75 -13.13
CA ASN A 57 -3.01 -3.63 -14.38
C ASN A 57 -3.89 -2.38 -14.40
N ILE A 58 -4.55 -2.09 -13.28
CA ILE A 58 -5.40 -0.91 -13.19
C ILE A 58 -4.57 0.36 -13.32
N LEU A 59 -3.44 0.40 -12.64
CA LEU A 59 -2.63 1.60 -12.55
C LEU A 59 -1.70 1.80 -13.74
N SER A 60 -1.40 0.72 -14.47
CA SER A 60 -0.58 0.85 -15.68
C SER A 60 -1.35 1.43 -16.84
N GLY A 61 -2.67 1.42 -16.74
CA GLY A 61 -3.48 2.14 -17.69
C GLY A 61 -3.22 3.63 -17.53
N ASN A 62 -3.50 4.37 -18.56
CA ASN A 62 -3.24 5.80 -18.55
C ASN A 62 -4.31 6.53 -17.75
N THR A 63 -4.32 6.31 -16.45
CA THR A 63 -5.29 6.98 -15.60
C THR A 63 -4.60 8.11 -14.85
N SER A 64 -5.07 9.30 -15.09
CA SER A 64 -4.65 10.46 -14.31
C SER A 64 -5.53 10.62 -13.07
N SER A 65 -6.54 9.76 -12.91
CA SER A 65 -7.44 9.89 -11.79
C SER A 65 -6.77 9.44 -10.49
N PRO A 66 -6.83 10.26 -9.45
CA PRO A 66 -6.29 9.87 -8.16
C PRO A 66 -7.23 8.99 -7.35
N PHE A 67 -8.40 8.64 -7.88
CA PHE A 67 -9.40 7.86 -7.15
C PHE A 67 -9.64 6.53 -7.84
N ILE A 68 -9.69 5.47 -7.05
CA ILE A 68 -10.06 4.15 -7.51
C ILE A 68 -11.22 3.67 -6.65
N TYR A 69 -12.36 3.39 -7.29
CA TYR A 69 -13.55 2.92 -6.59
C TYR A 69 -13.58 1.40 -6.63
N LEU A 70 -13.62 0.79 -5.46
CA LEU A 70 -13.56 -0.65 -5.32
C LEU A 70 -14.93 -1.18 -4.92
N ARG A 71 -15.65 -1.70 -5.91
CA ARG A 71 -16.96 -2.25 -5.70
C ARG A 71 -16.88 -3.58 -4.98
N GLY A 72 -17.73 -3.76 -3.98
CA GLY A 72 -17.80 -5.01 -3.28
C GLY A 72 -16.72 -5.22 -2.24
N ILE A 73 -15.94 -4.19 -1.98
CA ILE A 73 -14.87 -4.28 -0.98
C ILE A 73 -15.30 -3.50 0.24
N ALA A 74 -15.37 -4.20 1.36
CA ALA A 74 -15.71 -3.55 2.63
C ALA A 74 -14.49 -2.86 3.20
N LYS A 75 -14.74 -1.89 4.07
CA LYS A 75 -13.68 -1.14 4.73
C LYS A 75 -12.70 -2.06 5.45
N GLU A 76 -13.21 -3.03 6.16
CA GLU A 76 -12.36 -3.95 6.94
C GLU A 76 -11.48 -4.79 6.03
N GLU A 77 -12.02 -5.20 4.89
CA GLU A 77 -11.26 -5.97 3.93
C GLU A 77 -10.12 -5.16 3.34
N MET A 78 -10.41 -3.91 2.97
CA MET A 78 -9.37 -3.05 2.39
C MET A 78 -8.31 -2.72 3.41
N GLU A 79 -8.70 -2.50 4.66
CA GLU A 79 -7.74 -2.24 5.72
C GLU A 79 -6.78 -3.42 5.88
N SER A 80 -7.32 -4.65 5.88
CA SER A 80 -6.50 -5.84 5.99
C SER A 80 -5.52 -5.98 4.82
N VAL A 81 -6.01 -5.72 3.62
CA VAL A 81 -5.16 -5.80 2.43
C VAL A 81 -4.03 -4.80 2.49
N LEU A 82 -4.33 -3.57 2.87
CA LEU A 82 -3.31 -2.54 2.95
C LEU A 82 -2.29 -2.83 4.05
N ARG A 83 -2.75 -3.33 5.19
CA ARG A 83 -1.83 -3.72 6.24
C ARG A 83 -0.89 -4.81 5.78
N PHE A 84 -1.39 -5.75 5.00
CA PHE A 84 -0.54 -6.78 4.45
C PHE A 84 0.50 -6.20 3.49
N MET A 85 0.06 -5.31 2.61
CA MET A 85 0.97 -4.73 1.62
C MET A 85 2.05 -3.86 2.24
N TYR A 86 1.69 -3.08 3.25
CA TYR A 86 2.62 -2.13 3.83
C TYR A 86 3.40 -2.69 5.01
N LEU A 87 2.79 -3.56 5.78
CA LEU A 87 3.37 -4.04 7.04
C LEU A 87 3.70 -5.52 7.03
N GLY A 88 3.21 -6.24 6.04
CA GLY A 88 3.41 -7.68 5.99
C GLY A 88 2.55 -8.44 6.99
N GLU A 89 1.54 -7.79 7.55
CA GLU A 89 0.66 -8.39 8.53
C GLU A 89 -0.68 -8.69 7.92
N ALA A 90 -1.14 -9.90 8.09
CA ALA A 90 -2.45 -10.28 7.63
C ALA A 90 -3.18 -10.99 8.76
N THR A 91 -4.38 -10.50 9.05
CA THR A 91 -5.26 -11.18 9.98
C THR A 91 -6.41 -11.72 9.15
N PHE A 92 -6.41 -13.01 8.98
CA PHE A 92 -7.50 -13.66 8.26
C PHE A 92 -8.50 -14.16 9.27
N GLN A 93 -9.69 -13.65 9.18
CA GLN A 93 -10.78 -14.17 9.96
C GLN A 93 -11.55 -15.16 9.12
N GLN A 94 -11.73 -16.29 9.68
CA GLN A 94 -12.48 -17.33 9.00
C GLN A 94 -13.92 -17.32 9.48
#